data_4ee4f853dd16c4d2471babee8c7ed0ef
#
_entry.id   4ee4f853dd16c4d2471babee8c7ed0ef
#
_cell.length_a   1.000
_cell.length_b   1.000
_cell.length_c   1.000
_cell.angle_alpha   90.00
_cell.angle_beta   90.00
_cell.angle_gamma   90.00
#
_symmetry.space_group_name_H-M   'P 1'
#
loop_
_entity.id
_entity.type
_entity.pdbx_description
1 polymer ?
#
loop_
_entity_poly.entity_id
_entity_poly.type
_entity_poly.pdbx_seq_one_letter_code
_entity_poly.pdbx_strand_id
1 'polypeptide(L)'
;MNSLTKFLLAVFILVISTNIFAQTEAEQKAWMEYMAVSPVHEMLAKSNGEWNEEITFWMDETSPPMSMNATCTNKMILGGRYQESLTSGSMMGMPFEGISTLAYDNFKKMYYTTWIDNMGTGIMYMSGKSDASGKVINFTGTQFDPLAGKDLDARQVFTVIDDNNQKIEMFITKDGKEMKTMEIKFSRK
;
A
#
# COMPACT_ATOMS: atom_id res chain seq x y z
N MET A 1 6.84 -36.11 -51.66
CA MET A 1 6.28 -34.80 -51.34
C MET A 1 6.79 -33.81 -52.39
N ASN A 2 5.92 -33.34 -53.26
CA ASN A 2 6.29 -32.55 -54.44
C ASN A 2 6.80 -31.14 -54.03
N SER A 3 7.66 -30.52 -54.84
CA SER A 3 8.24 -29.21 -54.62
C SER A 3 7.21 -28.14 -54.31
N LEU A 4 6.02 -28.22 -54.94
CA LEU A 4 4.89 -27.34 -54.72
C LEU A 4 4.31 -27.47 -53.29
N THR A 5 4.23 -28.70 -52.74
CA THR A 5 3.76 -28.95 -51.36
C THR A 5 4.73 -28.42 -50.32
N LYS A 6 6.03 -28.47 -50.55
CA LYS A 6 7.05 -27.90 -49.68
C LYS A 6 7.02 -26.36 -49.69
N PHE A 7 6.77 -25.77 -50.88
CA PHE A 7 6.64 -24.34 -51.02
C PHE A 7 5.39 -23.79 -50.32
N LEU A 8 4.24 -24.47 -50.48
CA LEU A 8 2.99 -24.12 -49.79
C LEU A 8 3.11 -24.27 -48.25
N LEU A 9 3.82 -25.30 -47.79
CA LEU A 9 4.04 -25.49 -46.36
C LEU A 9 4.96 -24.38 -45.76
N ALA A 10 6.00 -24.00 -46.52
CA ALA A 10 6.90 -22.92 -46.12
C ALA A 10 6.20 -21.55 -46.07
N VAL A 11 5.32 -21.24 -47.03
CA VAL A 11 4.52 -20.02 -47.07
C VAL A 11 3.51 -20.01 -45.92
N PHE A 12 2.88 -21.16 -45.59
CA PHE A 12 1.94 -21.27 -44.48
C PHE A 12 2.62 -21.07 -43.12
N ILE A 13 3.83 -21.58 -42.91
CA ILE A 13 4.62 -21.36 -41.71
C ILE A 13 5.06 -19.88 -41.60
N LEU A 14 5.38 -19.22 -42.73
CA LEU A 14 5.79 -17.82 -42.74
C LEU A 14 4.62 -16.88 -42.38
N VAL A 15 3.40 -17.23 -42.78
CA VAL A 15 2.18 -16.45 -42.49
C VAL A 15 1.75 -16.61 -41.02
N ILE A 16 2.00 -17.78 -40.40
CA ILE A 16 1.70 -18.00 -38.98
C ILE A 16 2.69 -17.26 -38.07
N SER A 17 3.95 -17.13 -38.50
CA SER A 17 4.99 -16.46 -37.69
C SER A 17 4.88 -14.93 -37.60
N THR A 18 4.06 -14.28 -38.44
CA THR A 18 3.88 -12.83 -38.42
C THR A 18 2.75 -12.34 -37.49
N ASN A 19 1.97 -13.25 -36.91
CA ASN A 19 0.88 -12.88 -36.00
C ASN A 19 1.22 -13.04 -34.50
N ILE A 20 2.46 -13.35 -34.18
CA ILE A 20 2.91 -13.51 -32.80
C ILE A 20 3.60 -12.22 -32.38
N PHE A 21 2.90 -11.41 -31.54
CA PHE A 21 3.41 -10.24 -30.82
C PHE A 21 3.57 -8.88 -31.53
N ALA A 22 2.69 -8.49 -32.43
CA ALA A 22 2.51 -7.07 -32.65
C ALA A 22 1.44 -6.56 -31.65
N GLN A 23 1.83 -6.24 -30.42
CA GLN A 23 1.02 -5.36 -29.59
C GLN A 23 0.76 -4.09 -30.39
N THR A 24 -0.51 -3.66 -30.47
CA THR A 24 -0.84 -2.40 -31.12
C THR A 24 -0.15 -1.24 -30.39
N GLU A 25 0.13 -0.14 -31.09
CA GLU A 25 0.68 1.07 -30.46
C GLU A 25 -0.16 1.51 -29.26
N ALA A 26 -1.48 1.34 -29.33
CA ALA A 26 -2.39 1.66 -28.25
C ALA A 26 -2.17 0.76 -27.01
N GLU A 27 -1.96 -0.54 -27.22
CA GLU A 27 -1.65 -1.47 -26.11
C GLU A 27 -0.30 -1.16 -25.49
N GLN A 28 0.74 -0.92 -26.28
CA GLN A 28 2.04 -0.52 -25.77
C GLN A 28 1.97 0.78 -24.96
N LYS A 29 1.26 1.78 -25.47
CA LYS A 29 1.05 3.05 -24.76
C LYS A 29 0.33 2.84 -23.43
N ALA A 30 -0.74 2.03 -23.40
CA ALA A 30 -1.47 1.74 -22.17
C ALA A 30 -0.59 1.05 -21.11
N TRP A 31 0.27 0.10 -21.52
CA TRP A 31 1.23 -0.53 -20.63
C TRP A 31 2.29 0.45 -20.12
N MET A 32 2.82 1.32 -20.98
CA MET A 32 3.79 2.33 -20.58
C MET A 32 3.20 3.32 -19.57
N GLU A 33 1.97 3.77 -19.78
CA GLU A 33 1.24 4.65 -18.85
C GLU A 33 0.98 3.95 -17.51
N TYR A 34 0.60 2.67 -17.53
CA TYR A 34 0.38 1.88 -16.31
C TYR A 34 1.68 1.72 -15.50
N MET A 35 2.79 1.42 -16.18
CA MET A 35 4.09 1.19 -15.52
C MET A 35 4.82 2.48 -15.10
N ALA A 36 4.39 3.64 -15.56
CA ALA A 36 5.09 4.90 -15.33
C ALA A 36 5.06 5.31 -13.85
N VAL A 37 6.17 5.83 -13.36
CA VAL A 37 6.18 6.61 -12.12
C VAL A 37 5.43 7.92 -12.39
N SER A 38 4.42 8.23 -11.60
CA SER A 38 3.54 9.39 -11.75
C SER A 38 3.85 10.44 -10.68
N PRO A 39 3.31 11.67 -10.80
CA PRO A 39 3.46 12.71 -9.77
C PRO A 39 2.98 12.26 -8.37
N VAL A 40 2.07 11.29 -8.27
CA VAL A 40 1.66 10.71 -6.98
C VAL A 40 2.80 9.92 -6.35
N HIS A 41 3.52 9.13 -7.13
CA HIS A 41 4.70 8.41 -6.62
C HIS A 41 5.83 9.37 -6.20
N GLU A 42 6.02 10.47 -6.94
CA GLU A 42 6.97 11.52 -6.57
C GLU A 42 6.57 12.23 -5.27
N MET A 43 5.27 12.41 -5.05
CA MET A 43 4.74 12.94 -3.79
C MET A 43 5.01 11.98 -2.64
N LEU A 44 4.79 10.67 -2.82
CA LEU A 44 5.10 9.66 -1.81
C LEU A 44 6.62 9.64 -1.49
N ALA A 45 7.48 9.81 -2.50
CA ALA A 45 8.92 9.87 -2.33
C ALA A 45 9.40 11.01 -1.42
N LYS A 46 8.62 12.07 -1.24
CA LYS A 46 8.95 13.16 -0.30
C LYS A 46 9.00 12.70 1.16
N SER A 47 8.31 11.60 1.48
CA SER A 47 8.38 11.01 2.82
C SER A 47 9.52 10.01 3.03
N ASN A 48 10.41 9.82 2.04
CA ASN A 48 11.62 9.02 2.24
C ASN A 48 12.47 9.57 3.39
N GLY A 49 13.08 8.67 4.15
CA GLY A 49 13.97 8.99 5.26
C GLY A 49 13.48 8.42 6.57
N GLU A 50 14.06 8.91 7.67
CA GLU A 50 13.79 8.43 9.01
C GLU A 50 12.78 9.32 9.74
N TRP A 51 11.91 8.68 10.51
CA TRP A 51 10.83 9.29 11.26
C TRP A 51 10.79 8.76 12.68
N ASN A 52 10.43 9.62 13.63
CA ASN A 52 9.98 9.18 14.95
C ASN A 52 8.48 8.96 14.90
N GLU A 53 8.01 7.92 15.58
CA GLU A 53 6.60 7.58 15.72
C GLU A 53 6.19 7.68 17.19
N GLU A 54 5.16 8.48 17.47
CA GLU A 54 4.41 8.46 18.72
C GLU A 54 3.11 7.71 18.46
N ILE A 55 2.98 6.51 19.00
CA ILE A 55 1.84 5.62 18.75
C ILE A 55 0.98 5.58 20.01
N THR A 56 -0.31 5.84 19.86
CA THR A 56 -1.30 5.75 20.91
C THR A 56 -2.37 4.74 20.54
N PHE A 57 -2.69 3.81 21.43
CA PHE A 57 -3.71 2.78 21.28
C PHE A 57 -4.86 2.98 22.25
N TRP A 58 -6.08 2.79 21.78
CA TRP A 58 -7.31 2.73 22.58
C TRP A 58 -7.89 1.33 22.47
N MET A 59 -7.90 0.60 23.59
CA MET A 59 -8.47 -0.76 23.66
C MET A 59 -9.98 -0.74 23.72
N ASP A 60 -10.54 0.26 24.39
CA ASP A 60 -11.96 0.55 24.51
C ASP A 60 -12.17 2.05 24.87
N GLU A 61 -13.44 2.48 25.03
CA GLU A 61 -13.80 3.88 25.31
C GLU A 61 -13.52 4.30 26.77
N THR A 62 -13.30 3.37 27.67
CA THR A 62 -13.24 3.59 29.12
C THR A 62 -11.84 3.42 29.70
N SER A 63 -11.03 2.59 29.06
CA SER A 63 -9.64 2.33 29.48
C SER A 63 -8.72 3.48 29.09
N PRO A 64 -7.72 3.81 29.95
CA PRO A 64 -6.70 4.78 29.57
C PRO A 64 -5.96 4.30 28.30
N PRO A 65 -5.62 5.22 27.38
CA PRO A 65 -4.84 4.86 26.21
C PRO A 65 -3.42 4.39 26.61
N MET A 66 -2.89 3.46 25.83
CA MET A 66 -1.50 3.05 25.93
C MET A 66 -0.69 3.79 24.86
N SER A 67 0.54 4.17 25.19
CA SER A 67 1.42 4.83 24.24
C SER A 67 2.77 4.14 24.16
N MET A 68 3.35 4.15 22.96
CA MET A 68 4.72 3.71 22.71
C MET A 68 5.40 4.63 21.71
N ASN A 69 6.71 4.63 21.71
CA ASN A 69 7.53 5.29 20.70
C ASN A 69 8.19 4.21 19.81
N ALA A 70 8.27 4.51 18.54
CA ALA A 70 8.98 3.71 17.57
C ALA A 70 9.75 4.61 16.59
N THR A 71 10.49 4.01 15.68
CA THR A 71 11.12 4.69 14.56
C THR A 71 10.68 4.03 13.27
N CYS A 72 10.52 4.81 12.23
CA CYS A 72 10.16 4.33 10.92
C CYS A 72 11.16 4.81 9.87
N THR A 73 11.53 3.93 8.95
CA THR A 73 12.30 4.29 7.77
C THR A 73 11.46 4.08 6.53
N ASN A 74 11.18 5.17 5.81
CA ASN A 74 10.45 5.15 4.55
C ASN A 74 11.40 5.16 3.36
N LYS A 75 11.14 4.31 2.37
CA LYS A 75 11.93 4.22 1.15
C LYS A 75 11.07 3.83 -0.05
N MET A 76 11.22 4.56 -1.16
CA MET A 76 10.67 4.09 -2.43
C MET A 76 11.46 2.91 -2.96
N ILE A 77 10.77 1.84 -3.34
CA ILE A 77 11.33 0.60 -3.88
C ILE A 77 10.84 0.34 -5.31
N LEU A 78 11.38 -0.69 -5.97
CA LEU A 78 11.01 -1.13 -7.32
C LEU A 78 10.95 0.03 -8.34
N GLY A 79 12.02 0.83 -8.36
CA GLY A 79 12.14 1.95 -9.28
C GLY A 79 11.17 3.10 -9.01
N GLY A 80 10.81 3.32 -7.73
CA GLY A 80 9.98 4.44 -7.30
C GLY A 80 8.47 4.20 -7.40
N ARG A 81 8.02 2.95 -7.49
CA ARG A 81 6.59 2.60 -7.67
C ARG A 81 5.86 2.31 -6.38
N TYR A 82 6.58 1.90 -5.34
CA TYR A 82 6.02 1.55 -4.04
C TYR A 82 6.83 2.22 -2.96
N GLN A 83 6.19 2.60 -1.86
CA GLN A 83 6.87 3.01 -0.65
C GLN A 83 6.84 1.86 0.34
N GLU A 84 8.01 1.45 0.80
CA GLU A 84 8.18 0.53 1.93
C GLU A 84 8.45 1.36 3.17
N SER A 85 7.82 0.99 4.28
CA SER A 85 8.02 1.57 5.60
C SER A 85 8.43 0.46 6.57
N LEU A 86 9.58 0.60 7.19
CA LEU A 86 10.09 -0.32 8.20
C LEU A 86 10.01 0.35 9.56
N THR A 87 9.10 -0.13 10.41
CA THR A 87 8.93 0.37 11.78
C THR A 87 9.64 -0.55 12.77
N SER A 88 10.34 0.03 13.73
CA SER A 88 10.94 -0.71 14.83
C SER A 88 10.81 0.04 16.16
N GLY A 89 10.57 -0.71 17.23
CA GLY A 89 10.36 -0.15 18.57
C GLY A 89 10.30 -1.21 19.66
N SER A 90 9.62 -0.87 20.74
CA SER A 90 9.36 -1.83 21.83
C SER A 90 7.89 -1.70 22.25
N MET A 91 7.18 -2.83 22.25
CA MET A 91 5.80 -2.92 22.72
C MET A 91 5.76 -3.81 23.97
N MET A 92 5.32 -3.25 25.09
CA MET A 92 5.24 -3.97 26.39
C MET A 92 6.57 -4.65 26.80
N GLY A 93 7.71 -4.04 26.46
CA GLY A 93 9.05 -4.57 26.75
C GLY A 93 9.56 -5.62 25.76
N MET A 94 8.78 -5.97 24.73
CA MET A 94 9.19 -6.89 23.67
C MET A 94 9.62 -6.10 22.41
N PRO A 95 10.62 -6.57 21.65
CA PRO A 95 10.95 -5.97 20.36
C PRO A 95 9.73 -5.98 19.43
N PHE A 96 9.45 -4.84 18.83
CA PHE A 96 8.39 -4.66 17.85
C PHE A 96 8.99 -4.30 16.50
N GLU A 97 8.58 -5.01 15.46
CA GLU A 97 8.97 -4.77 14.09
C GLU A 97 7.74 -4.89 13.18
N GLY A 98 7.59 -3.95 12.27
CA GLY A 98 6.49 -3.94 11.32
C GLY A 98 6.91 -3.43 9.95
N ILE A 99 6.23 -3.93 8.92
CA ILE A 99 6.46 -3.56 7.52
C ILE A 99 5.15 -3.12 6.90
N SER A 100 5.16 -1.93 6.30
CA SER A 100 4.07 -1.45 5.47
C SER A 100 4.54 -1.28 4.03
N THR A 101 3.63 -1.52 3.08
CA THR A 101 3.81 -1.09 1.70
C THR A 101 2.67 -0.16 1.33
N LEU A 102 2.98 1.01 0.79
CA LEU A 102 2.02 1.94 0.22
C LEU A 102 2.22 2.00 -1.29
N ALA A 103 1.14 1.78 -2.04
CA ALA A 103 1.11 1.74 -3.50
C ALA A 103 0.07 2.70 -4.06
N TYR A 104 0.28 3.15 -5.29
CA TYR A 104 -0.72 3.87 -6.07
C TYR A 104 -0.86 3.26 -7.45
N ASP A 105 -2.07 2.86 -7.81
CA ASP A 105 -2.40 2.34 -9.15
C ASP A 105 -2.80 3.50 -10.07
N ASN A 106 -1.96 3.75 -11.08
CA ASN A 106 -2.17 4.81 -12.05
C ASN A 106 -3.47 4.67 -12.84
N PHE A 107 -3.91 3.44 -13.08
CA PHE A 107 -5.09 3.15 -13.89
C PHE A 107 -6.37 3.27 -13.07
N LYS A 108 -6.39 2.63 -11.90
CA LYS A 108 -7.54 2.65 -10.98
C LYS A 108 -7.68 3.97 -10.21
N LYS A 109 -6.61 4.79 -10.18
CA LYS A 109 -6.54 6.02 -9.38
C LYS A 109 -6.84 5.76 -7.91
N MET A 110 -6.24 4.68 -7.38
CA MET A 110 -6.45 4.20 -6.01
C MET A 110 -5.13 3.93 -5.32
N TYR A 111 -5.11 4.19 -4.03
CA TYR A 111 -4.04 3.80 -3.12
C TYR A 111 -4.34 2.44 -2.52
N TYR A 112 -3.28 1.70 -2.21
CA TYR A 112 -3.33 0.42 -1.50
C TYR A 112 -2.28 0.44 -0.41
N THR A 113 -2.61 -0.11 0.76
CA THR A 113 -1.65 -0.29 1.83
C THR A 113 -1.75 -1.69 2.41
N THR A 114 -0.59 -2.23 2.82
CA THR A 114 -0.48 -3.47 3.56
C THR A 114 0.25 -3.23 4.86
N TRP A 115 -0.01 -4.06 5.86
CA TRP A 115 0.73 -4.10 7.11
C TRP A 115 0.92 -5.53 7.58
N ILE A 116 2.16 -5.85 7.97
CA ILE A 116 2.53 -7.06 8.70
C ILE A 116 3.45 -6.68 9.84
N ASP A 117 3.40 -7.43 10.94
CA ASP A 117 4.27 -7.22 12.10
C ASP A 117 4.62 -8.55 12.80
N ASN A 118 5.53 -8.49 13.76
CA ASN A 118 5.96 -9.65 14.51
C ASN A 118 5.06 -10.01 15.72
N MET A 119 3.91 -9.33 15.87
CA MET A 119 2.90 -9.64 16.92
C MET A 119 1.77 -10.49 16.37
N GLY A 120 1.67 -10.65 15.05
CA GLY A 120 0.65 -11.44 14.38
C GLY A 120 1.20 -12.30 13.25
N THR A 121 0.34 -13.10 12.62
CA THR A 121 0.68 -13.92 11.44
C THR A 121 -0.19 -13.59 10.23
N GLY A 122 -1.10 -12.64 10.37
CA GLY A 122 -1.98 -12.16 9.31
C GLY A 122 -1.37 -11.01 8.52
N ILE A 123 -2.04 -10.62 7.46
CA ILE A 123 -1.76 -9.41 6.70
C ILE A 123 -2.98 -8.51 6.72
N MET A 124 -2.82 -7.25 7.04
CA MET A 124 -3.83 -6.23 6.81
C MET A 124 -3.65 -5.67 5.39
N TYR A 125 -4.74 -5.56 4.67
CA TYR A 125 -4.80 -4.96 3.34
C TYR A 125 -5.95 -3.97 3.28
N MET A 126 -5.66 -2.76 2.83
CA MET A 126 -6.65 -1.71 2.68
C MET A 126 -6.50 -1.00 1.34
N SER A 127 -7.59 -0.45 0.83
CA SER A 127 -7.59 0.38 -0.37
C SER A 127 -8.34 1.69 -0.15
N GLY A 128 -7.98 2.72 -0.90
CA GLY A 128 -8.57 4.03 -0.68
C GLY A 128 -8.25 5.08 -1.71
N LYS A 129 -8.75 6.29 -1.47
CA LYS A 129 -8.52 7.45 -2.32
C LYS A 129 -8.09 8.65 -1.49
N SER A 130 -7.33 9.55 -2.10
CA SER A 130 -7.07 10.85 -1.50
C SER A 130 -8.26 11.79 -1.66
N ASP A 131 -8.33 12.76 -0.76
CA ASP A 131 -9.18 13.94 -0.93
C ASP A 131 -8.69 14.84 -2.09
N ALA A 132 -9.40 15.94 -2.34
CA ALA A 132 -9.05 16.89 -3.39
C ALA A 132 -7.69 17.60 -3.17
N SER A 133 -7.20 17.67 -1.94
CA SER A 133 -5.88 18.25 -1.63
C SER A 133 -4.72 17.30 -1.94
N GLY A 134 -5.00 15.99 -2.07
CA GLY A 134 -3.99 14.94 -2.16
C GLY A 134 -3.25 14.66 -0.86
N LYS A 135 -3.57 15.35 0.23
CA LYS A 135 -2.89 15.25 1.53
C LYS A 135 -3.54 14.27 2.49
N VAL A 136 -4.81 13.97 2.31
CA VAL A 136 -5.55 13.03 3.15
C VAL A 136 -5.96 11.84 2.31
N ILE A 137 -5.52 10.65 2.72
CA ILE A 137 -5.90 9.40 2.06
C ILE A 137 -6.78 8.62 3.02
N ASN A 138 -7.99 8.32 2.58
CA ASN A 138 -8.94 7.49 3.33
C ASN A 138 -8.91 6.08 2.79
N PHE A 139 -8.51 5.13 3.63
CA PHE A 139 -8.48 3.70 3.34
C PHE A 139 -9.62 2.99 4.03
N THR A 140 -10.12 1.94 3.41
CA THR A 140 -11.07 0.97 3.98
C THR A 140 -10.58 -0.45 3.73
N GLY A 141 -10.89 -1.34 4.64
CA GLY A 141 -10.53 -2.75 4.60
C GLY A 141 -11.06 -3.46 5.82
N THR A 142 -10.40 -4.54 6.20
CA THR A 142 -10.75 -5.30 7.41
C THR A 142 -9.52 -5.52 8.28
N GLN A 143 -9.76 -5.70 9.57
CA GLN A 143 -8.77 -6.13 10.56
C GLN A 143 -9.32 -7.35 11.30
N PHE A 144 -8.52 -8.42 11.39
CA PHE A 144 -8.89 -9.59 12.15
C PHE A 144 -8.87 -9.28 13.65
N ASP A 145 -9.97 -9.57 14.35
CA ASP A 145 -10.07 -9.51 15.80
C ASP A 145 -9.94 -10.93 16.37
N PRO A 146 -8.80 -11.29 16.99
CA PRO A 146 -8.59 -12.63 17.53
C PRO A 146 -9.51 -12.96 18.71
N LEU A 147 -10.04 -11.95 19.42
CA LEU A 147 -10.99 -12.15 20.52
C LEU A 147 -12.40 -12.49 19.99
N ALA A 148 -12.79 -11.82 18.91
CA ALA A 148 -14.07 -12.09 18.25
C ALA A 148 -13.99 -13.26 17.26
N GLY A 149 -12.77 -13.69 16.86
CA GLY A 149 -12.54 -14.75 15.87
C GLY A 149 -13.04 -14.40 14.47
N LYS A 150 -13.09 -13.11 14.11
CA LYS A 150 -13.62 -12.63 12.83
C LYS A 150 -12.95 -11.34 12.38
N ASP A 151 -13.11 -11.02 11.09
CA ASP A 151 -12.76 -9.72 10.55
C ASP A 151 -13.77 -8.65 10.99
N LEU A 152 -13.26 -7.48 11.36
CA LEU A 152 -14.04 -6.28 11.62
C LEU A 152 -13.73 -5.25 10.52
N ASP A 153 -14.73 -4.48 10.12
CA ASP A 153 -14.53 -3.36 9.20
C ASP A 153 -13.56 -2.36 9.82
N ALA A 154 -12.56 -1.97 9.04
CA ALA A 154 -11.52 -1.05 9.45
C ALA A 154 -11.39 0.11 8.47
N ARG A 155 -11.09 1.29 9.01
CA ARG A 155 -10.82 2.51 8.26
C ARG A 155 -9.52 3.13 8.76
N GLN A 156 -8.66 3.55 7.82
CA GLN A 156 -7.43 4.27 8.12
C GLN A 156 -7.48 5.63 7.42
N VAL A 157 -7.08 6.66 8.15
CA VAL A 157 -6.86 8.00 7.60
C VAL A 157 -5.39 8.33 7.70
N PHE A 158 -4.73 8.45 6.55
CA PHE A 158 -3.35 8.94 6.46
C PHE A 158 -3.37 10.41 6.06
N THR A 159 -2.68 11.26 6.82
CA THR A 159 -2.63 12.70 6.60
C THR A 159 -1.19 13.18 6.50
N VAL A 160 -0.84 13.81 5.40
CA VAL A 160 0.39 14.61 5.25
C VAL A 160 0.10 16.01 5.77
N ILE A 161 0.58 16.34 6.97
CA ILE A 161 0.37 17.66 7.61
C ILE A 161 1.29 18.68 6.92
N ASP A 162 2.58 18.37 6.88
CA ASP A 162 3.62 19.14 6.20
C ASP A 162 4.80 18.23 5.83
N ASP A 163 5.93 18.77 5.38
CA ASP A 163 7.10 18.00 4.95
C ASP A 163 7.78 17.24 6.12
N ASN A 164 7.51 17.61 7.35
CA ASN A 164 8.14 17.06 8.54
C ASN A 164 7.15 16.35 9.48
N ASN A 165 5.86 16.41 9.20
CA ASN A 165 4.83 15.87 10.09
C ASN A 165 3.76 15.13 9.28
N GLN A 166 3.45 13.91 9.71
CA GLN A 166 2.39 13.06 9.16
C GLN A 166 1.59 12.41 10.29
N LYS A 167 0.42 11.91 9.98
CA LYS A 167 -0.45 11.24 10.94
C LYS A 167 -1.19 10.07 10.31
N ILE A 168 -1.31 8.97 11.05
CA ILE A 168 -2.25 7.88 10.77
C ILE A 168 -3.25 7.81 11.90
N GLU A 169 -4.52 7.61 11.57
CA GLU A 169 -5.60 7.30 12.50
C GLU A 169 -6.30 6.02 12.02
N MET A 170 -6.47 5.06 12.94
CA MET A 170 -7.15 3.79 12.68
C MET A 170 -8.45 3.72 13.45
N PHE A 171 -9.47 3.22 12.79
CA PHE A 171 -10.80 3.01 13.33
C PHE A 171 -11.26 1.60 13.01
N ILE A 172 -11.97 0.98 13.93
CA ILE A 172 -12.69 -0.29 13.70
C ILE A 172 -14.18 -0.09 13.97
N THR A 173 -15.02 -0.83 13.24
CA THR A 173 -16.46 -0.88 13.49
C THR A 173 -16.79 -2.17 14.21
N LYS A 174 -17.29 -2.04 15.43
CA LYS A 174 -17.77 -3.15 16.27
C LYS A 174 -19.22 -2.89 16.68
N ASP A 175 -20.08 -3.87 16.43
CA ASP A 175 -21.51 -3.77 16.74
C ASP A 175 -22.21 -2.52 16.16
N GLY A 176 -21.79 -2.14 14.93
CA GLY A 176 -22.30 -0.97 14.20
C GLY A 176 -21.77 0.39 14.68
N LYS A 177 -20.85 0.42 15.65
CA LYS A 177 -20.22 1.64 16.17
C LYS A 177 -18.75 1.70 15.75
N GLU A 178 -18.36 2.81 15.11
CA GLU A 178 -16.96 3.09 14.79
C GLU A 178 -16.25 3.63 16.03
N MET A 179 -15.07 3.07 16.32
CA MET A 179 -14.20 3.47 17.41
C MET A 179 -12.77 3.69 16.92
N LYS A 180 -12.13 4.77 17.35
CA LYS A 180 -10.71 5.01 17.12
C LYS A 180 -9.89 4.04 17.98
N THR A 181 -9.02 3.27 17.33
CA THR A 181 -8.19 2.25 18.00
C THR A 181 -6.72 2.61 18.05
N MET A 182 -6.25 3.44 17.11
CA MET A 182 -4.85 3.84 17.06
C MET A 182 -4.67 5.22 16.43
N GLU A 183 -3.67 5.93 16.91
CA GLU A 183 -3.12 7.13 16.26
C GLU A 183 -1.61 7.02 16.24
N ILE A 184 -1.00 7.33 15.11
CA ILE A 184 0.44 7.46 14.96
C ILE A 184 0.73 8.88 14.50
N LYS A 185 1.57 9.59 15.25
CA LYS A 185 2.14 10.87 14.85
C LYS A 185 3.57 10.65 14.42
N PHE A 186 3.87 11.05 13.20
CA PHE A 186 5.21 10.97 12.64
C PHE A 186 5.85 12.36 12.67
N SER A 187 7.08 12.43 13.15
CA SER A 187 7.94 13.59 13.03
C SER A 187 9.26 13.19 12.38
N ARG A 188 9.69 13.97 11.39
CA ARG A 188 10.95 13.69 10.66
C ARG A 188 12.14 13.81 11.62
N LYS A 189 13.09 12.87 11.51
CA LYS A 189 14.39 12.96 12.20
C LYS A 189 15.33 13.93 11.52
#